data_be2f9f802ad12e399bcb95dab5d23b4e
#
_entry.id   be2f9f802ad12e399bcb95dab5d23b4e
#
_cell.length_a   1.000
_cell.length_b   1.000
_cell.length_c   1.000
_cell.angle_alpha   90.00
_cell.angle_beta   90.00
_cell.angle_gamma   90.00
#
_symmetry.space_group_name_H-M   'P 1'
#
loop_
_entity.id
_entity.type
_entity.pdbx_description
1 polymer ?
#
loop_
_entity_poly.entity_id
_entity_poly.type
_entity_poly.pdbx_seq_one_letter_code
_entity_poly.pdbx_strand_id
1 'polypeptide(L)'
;MPFSTEDMARRAAREIPAGAIVNLGIGLPTQVADYLPEGHAWLHSENGLLGMGPFPFEGEEDPSLINAGKQTVTALPGASSFDSASSFGMIRGGHVDLAILGAMQVSAAGDLANWAVPGGKILGIGGAMDLASGCRRIVAMMQHVTKKGEHKLVARCDYPLTATSVVSLVITELGVFEPTGAAFRVVELAPGVTREQAAAATGAPLVD
;
A
#
# COMPACT_ATOMS: atom_id res chain seq x y z
N MET A 1 -7.66 6.22 20.91
CA MET A 1 -8.62 5.76 19.87
C MET A 1 -7.83 5.14 18.74
N PRO A 2 -8.31 4.13 18.02
CA PRO A 2 -7.65 3.60 16.83
C PRO A 2 -7.27 4.73 15.87
N PHE A 3 -6.28 4.51 15.01
CA PHE A 3 -5.95 5.46 13.95
C PHE A 3 -7.15 5.71 13.05
N SER A 4 -7.41 6.96 12.73
CA SER A 4 -8.28 7.31 11.61
C SER A 4 -7.60 6.92 10.28
N THR A 5 -8.34 6.97 9.19
CA THR A 5 -7.78 6.80 7.84
C THR A 5 -6.66 7.83 7.58
N GLU A 6 -6.85 9.04 8.04
CA GLU A 6 -5.88 10.14 7.96
C GLU A 6 -4.61 9.84 8.78
N ASP A 7 -4.76 9.33 10.01
CA ASP A 7 -3.62 8.94 10.85
C ASP A 7 -2.81 7.80 10.21
N MET A 8 -3.50 6.82 9.61
CA MET A 8 -2.86 5.73 8.86
C MET A 8 -2.06 6.28 7.68
N ALA A 9 -2.61 7.21 6.91
CA ALA A 9 -1.92 7.83 5.78
C ALA A 9 -0.71 8.65 6.24
N ARG A 10 -0.84 9.47 7.30
CA ARG A 10 0.28 10.19 7.94
C ARG A 10 1.36 9.23 8.45
N ARG A 11 0.94 8.11 9.04
CA ARG A 11 1.87 7.10 9.53
C ARG A 11 2.62 6.43 8.37
N ALA A 12 1.91 6.11 7.29
CA ALA A 12 2.49 5.50 6.09
C ALA A 12 3.45 6.45 5.37
N ALA A 13 3.18 7.75 5.34
CA ALA A 13 4.07 8.76 4.76
C ALA A 13 5.46 8.75 5.41
N ARG A 14 5.57 8.41 6.69
CA ARG A 14 6.86 8.30 7.41
C ARG A 14 7.74 7.15 6.92
N GLU A 15 7.15 6.17 6.23
CA GLU A 15 7.89 5.03 5.67
C GLU A 15 8.58 5.38 4.34
N ILE A 16 8.29 6.53 3.76
CA ILE A 16 8.82 6.98 2.47
C ILE A 16 10.11 7.76 2.68
N PRO A 17 11.26 7.26 2.22
CA PRO A 17 12.52 8.01 2.28
C PRO A 17 12.51 9.23 1.35
N ALA A 18 13.26 10.26 1.71
CA ALA A 18 13.47 11.40 0.83
C ALA A 18 14.14 10.98 -0.49
N GLY A 19 13.62 11.48 -1.61
CA GLY A 19 14.11 11.16 -2.95
C GLY A 19 13.70 9.79 -3.50
N ALA A 20 12.93 9.00 -2.74
CA ALA A 20 12.48 7.68 -3.18
C ALA A 20 11.49 7.76 -4.34
N ILE A 21 11.50 6.75 -5.21
CA ILE A 21 10.47 6.50 -6.20
C ILE A 21 9.42 5.57 -5.59
N VAL A 22 8.18 6.05 -5.51
CA VAL A 22 7.10 5.40 -4.74
C VAL A 22 5.87 5.17 -5.60
N ASN A 23 5.31 3.96 -5.55
CA ASN A 23 4.00 3.67 -6.10
C ASN A 23 2.96 3.59 -4.98
N LEU A 24 1.85 4.30 -5.14
CA LEU A 24 0.72 4.27 -4.21
C LEU A 24 -0.45 3.52 -4.85
N GLY A 25 -0.82 2.39 -4.24
CA GLY A 25 -1.96 1.58 -4.67
C GLY A 25 -3.29 2.35 -4.58
N ILE A 26 -4.26 1.91 -5.36
CA ILE A 26 -5.60 2.53 -5.45
C ILE A 26 -6.34 2.43 -4.10
N GLY A 27 -7.06 3.48 -3.74
CA GLY A 27 -7.89 3.56 -2.55
C GLY A 27 -7.17 4.16 -1.36
N LEU A 28 -7.14 3.47 -0.22
CA LEU A 28 -6.54 3.98 1.02
C LEU A 28 -5.09 4.48 0.84
N PRO A 29 -4.20 3.77 0.13
CA PRO A 29 -2.82 4.21 -0.07
C PRO A 29 -2.68 5.53 -0.84
N THR A 30 -3.61 5.91 -1.72
CA THR A 30 -3.48 7.17 -2.48
C THR A 30 -3.47 8.39 -1.59
N GLN A 31 -4.12 8.33 -0.41
CA GLN A 31 -4.16 9.43 0.54
C GLN A 31 -2.80 9.74 1.17
N VAL A 32 -1.83 8.85 1.06
CA VAL A 32 -0.47 9.06 1.59
C VAL A 32 0.20 10.26 0.90
N ALA A 33 -0.12 10.50 -0.38
CA ALA A 33 0.42 11.62 -1.14
C ALA A 33 0.13 12.98 -0.47
N ASP A 34 -1.03 13.14 0.17
CA ASP A 34 -1.47 14.38 0.83
C ASP A 34 -0.60 14.75 2.05
N TYR A 35 0.19 13.81 2.55
CA TYR A 35 1.04 13.97 3.75
C TYR A 35 2.54 13.96 3.45
N LEU A 36 2.91 13.98 2.18
CA LEU A 36 4.31 14.11 1.77
C LEU A 36 4.66 15.59 1.62
N PRO A 37 5.79 16.03 2.19
CA PRO A 37 6.31 17.36 1.87
C PRO A 37 6.57 17.49 0.36
N GLU A 38 6.40 18.69 -0.18
CA GLU A 38 6.69 18.97 -1.58
C GLU A 38 8.13 18.56 -1.93
N GLY A 39 8.29 17.84 -3.04
CA GLY A 39 9.60 17.36 -3.48
C GLY A 39 10.20 16.24 -2.62
N HIS A 40 9.48 15.71 -1.64
CA HIS A 40 9.99 14.66 -0.76
C HIS A 40 10.27 13.35 -1.50
N ALA A 41 9.40 12.96 -2.42
CA ALA A 41 9.51 11.72 -3.18
C ALA A 41 8.96 11.89 -4.59
N TRP A 42 9.32 10.97 -5.49
CA TRP A 42 8.81 10.90 -6.85
C TRP A 42 7.68 9.87 -6.91
N LEU A 43 6.44 10.33 -7.08
CA LEU A 43 5.32 9.43 -7.23
C LEU A 43 5.29 8.84 -8.64
N HIS A 44 5.26 7.52 -8.69
CA HIS A 44 5.17 6.71 -9.90
C HIS A 44 3.77 6.15 -10.05
N SER A 45 3.20 6.25 -11.23
CA SER A 45 1.95 5.57 -11.60
C SER A 45 2.24 4.56 -12.71
N GLU A 46 1.84 3.31 -12.49
CA GLU A 46 2.21 2.18 -13.36
C GLU A 46 1.65 2.27 -14.79
N ASN A 47 0.65 3.13 -15.01
CA ASN A 47 0.16 3.43 -16.37
C ASN A 47 1.15 4.25 -17.21
N GLY A 48 2.22 4.79 -16.61
CA GLY A 48 3.33 5.40 -17.33
C GLY A 48 3.64 6.85 -16.97
N LEU A 49 3.54 7.23 -15.71
CA LEU A 49 3.89 8.58 -15.23
C LEU A 49 4.85 8.49 -14.03
N LEU A 50 5.97 9.19 -14.09
CA LEU A 50 6.86 9.45 -12.96
C LEU A 50 6.87 10.96 -12.69
N GLY A 51 6.71 11.34 -11.43
CA GLY A 51 6.56 12.73 -11.03
C GLY A 51 5.10 13.18 -11.07
N MET A 52 4.19 12.27 -10.71
CA MET A 52 2.78 12.59 -10.51
C MET A 52 2.64 13.64 -9.42
N GLY A 53 1.94 14.72 -9.74
CA GLY A 53 1.63 15.84 -8.83
C GLY A 53 0.24 15.70 -8.20
N PRO A 54 -0.22 16.76 -7.49
CA PRO A 54 -1.53 16.80 -6.87
C PRO A 54 -2.67 16.75 -7.90
N PHE A 55 -3.89 16.64 -7.40
CA PHE A 55 -5.07 16.79 -8.24
C PHE A 55 -5.16 18.22 -8.79
N PRO A 56 -5.56 18.38 -10.08
CA PRO A 56 -5.77 19.71 -10.67
C PRO A 56 -6.94 20.44 -10.00
N PHE A 57 -6.95 21.77 -10.11
CA PHE A 57 -8.13 22.55 -9.78
C PHE A 57 -9.23 22.33 -10.84
N GLU A 58 -10.48 22.59 -10.45
CA GLU A 58 -11.62 22.50 -11.37
C GLU A 58 -11.40 23.37 -12.61
N GLY A 59 -11.51 22.75 -13.79
CA GLY A 59 -11.29 23.40 -15.09
C GLY A 59 -9.82 23.40 -15.57
N GLU A 60 -8.90 22.85 -14.80
CA GLU A 60 -7.47 22.69 -15.18
C GLU A 60 -7.10 21.22 -15.51
N GLU A 61 -8.10 20.33 -15.56
CA GLU A 61 -7.89 18.90 -15.78
C GLU A 61 -7.38 18.64 -17.21
N ASP A 62 -6.26 17.92 -17.28
CA ASP A 62 -5.79 17.31 -18.53
C ASP A 62 -6.24 15.83 -18.56
N PRO A 63 -7.16 15.44 -19.47
CA PRO A 63 -7.63 14.07 -19.55
C PRO A 63 -6.55 13.06 -19.98
N SER A 64 -5.40 13.53 -20.47
CA SER A 64 -4.26 12.70 -20.82
C SER A 64 -3.39 12.38 -19.59
N LEU A 65 -3.51 13.15 -18.51
CA LEU A 65 -2.76 12.96 -17.26
C LEU A 65 -3.65 12.30 -16.22
N ILE A 66 -3.61 10.99 -16.14
CA ILE A 66 -4.37 10.21 -15.17
C ILE A 66 -3.48 9.29 -14.36
N ASN A 67 -3.85 9.07 -13.10
CA ASN A 67 -3.25 8.02 -12.27
C ASN A 67 -3.83 6.63 -12.62
N ALA A 68 -3.29 5.58 -12.00
CA ALA A 68 -3.77 4.22 -12.19
C ALA A 68 -5.23 4.02 -11.73
N GLY A 69 -5.74 4.89 -10.83
CA GLY A 69 -7.14 4.95 -10.40
C GLY A 69 -8.06 5.67 -11.38
N LYS A 70 -7.53 6.12 -12.54
CA LYS A 70 -8.25 6.89 -13.58
C LYS A 70 -8.73 8.28 -13.12
N GLN A 71 -8.08 8.85 -12.11
CA GLN A 71 -8.30 10.21 -11.69
C GLN A 71 -7.30 11.13 -12.39
N THR A 72 -7.74 12.31 -12.83
CA THR A 72 -6.84 13.32 -13.40
C THR A 72 -5.86 13.81 -12.34
N VAL A 73 -4.61 13.96 -12.74
CA VAL A 73 -3.52 14.43 -11.87
C VAL A 73 -2.72 15.49 -12.62
N THR A 74 -1.89 16.23 -11.90
CA THR A 74 -0.89 17.12 -12.51
C THR A 74 0.45 16.40 -12.66
N ALA A 75 1.34 16.96 -13.45
CA ALA A 75 2.73 16.54 -13.57
C ALA A 75 3.64 17.58 -12.94
N LEU A 76 4.56 17.14 -12.07
CA LEU A 76 5.54 18.03 -11.45
C LEU A 76 6.60 18.47 -12.47
N PRO A 77 7.29 19.61 -12.28
CA PRO A 77 8.45 19.95 -13.06
C PRO A 77 9.49 18.82 -13.06
N GLY A 78 9.90 18.37 -14.25
CA GLY A 78 10.80 17.22 -14.39
C GLY A 78 10.10 15.86 -14.48
N ALA A 79 8.77 15.83 -14.42
CA ALA A 79 8.01 14.60 -14.64
C ALA A 79 8.27 14.01 -16.03
N SER A 80 8.10 12.70 -16.14
CA SER A 80 8.28 11.97 -17.40
C SER A 80 7.10 11.03 -17.63
N SER A 81 6.61 11.00 -18.86
CA SER A 81 5.61 10.03 -19.32
C SER A 81 6.26 9.01 -20.25
N PHE A 82 5.85 7.77 -20.15
CA PHE A 82 6.37 6.64 -20.92
C PHE A 82 5.29 5.58 -21.09
N ASP A 83 5.52 4.65 -21.99
CA ASP A 83 4.60 3.56 -22.23
C ASP A 83 4.54 2.57 -21.06
N SER A 84 3.48 1.75 -21.03
CA SER A 84 3.28 0.76 -19.95
C SER A 84 4.38 -0.30 -19.94
N ALA A 85 4.98 -0.66 -21.08
CA ALA A 85 6.07 -1.64 -21.13
C ALA A 85 7.29 -1.12 -20.40
N SER A 86 7.67 0.13 -20.65
CA SER A 86 8.74 0.83 -19.94
C SER A 86 8.45 0.95 -18.44
N SER A 87 7.23 1.32 -18.08
CA SER A 87 6.79 1.41 -16.68
C SER A 87 6.96 0.08 -15.93
N PHE A 88 6.40 -1.00 -16.48
CA PHE A 88 6.54 -2.32 -15.88
C PHE A 88 7.98 -2.85 -15.94
N GLY A 89 8.76 -2.45 -16.94
CA GLY A 89 10.20 -2.69 -16.98
C GLY A 89 10.95 -2.05 -15.82
N MET A 90 10.61 -0.82 -15.45
CA MET A 90 11.16 -0.13 -14.27
C MET A 90 10.79 -0.85 -12.98
N ILE A 91 9.52 -1.25 -12.82
CA ILE A 91 9.04 -1.98 -11.63
C ILE A 91 9.83 -3.28 -11.50
N ARG A 92 9.82 -4.13 -12.54
CA ARG A 92 10.50 -5.44 -12.54
C ARG A 92 12.02 -5.34 -12.41
N GLY A 93 12.60 -4.23 -12.88
CA GLY A 93 14.01 -3.92 -12.75
C GLY A 93 14.43 -3.42 -11.36
N GLY A 94 13.49 -3.29 -10.40
CA GLY A 94 13.79 -2.83 -9.04
C GLY A 94 14.09 -1.32 -8.97
N HIS A 95 13.56 -0.53 -9.91
CA HIS A 95 13.75 0.92 -9.94
C HIS A 95 12.67 1.69 -9.16
N VAL A 96 11.66 1.00 -8.61
CA VAL A 96 10.69 1.55 -7.66
C VAL A 96 11.11 1.14 -6.26
N ASP A 97 11.38 2.11 -5.39
CA ASP A 97 11.95 1.86 -4.06
C ASP A 97 10.90 1.31 -3.09
N LEU A 98 9.67 1.81 -3.16
CA LEU A 98 8.59 1.46 -2.25
C LEU A 98 7.26 1.40 -2.99
N ALA A 99 6.46 0.37 -2.70
CA ALA A 99 5.03 0.40 -2.99
C ALA A 99 4.22 0.30 -1.70
N ILE A 100 3.20 1.16 -1.57
CA ILE A 100 2.21 1.08 -0.50
C ILE A 100 0.93 0.54 -1.12
N LEU A 101 0.53 -0.68 -0.76
CA LEU A 101 -0.55 -1.41 -1.40
C LEU A 101 -1.71 -1.67 -0.43
N GLY A 102 -2.92 -1.59 -0.95
CA GLY A 102 -4.08 -2.11 -0.23
C GLY A 102 -4.02 -3.63 -0.13
N ALA A 103 -4.54 -4.19 0.98
CA ALA A 103 -4.57 -5.63 1.18
C ALA A 103 -5.93 -6.13 1.69
N MET A 104 -6.27 -7.35 1.28
CA MET A 104 -7.40 -8.10 1.83
C MET A 104 -6.94 -9.02 2.96
N GLN A 105 -5.79 -9.70 2.78
CA GLN A 105 -5.10 -10.45 3.83
C GLN A 105 -3.59 -10.28 3.69
N VAL A 106 -2.89 -10.32 4.82
CA VAL A 106 -1.44 -10.46 4.90
C VAL A 106 -1.13 -11.60 5.87
N SER A 107 -0.26 -12.52 5.47
CA SER A 107 0.16 -13.60 6.35
C SER A 107 1.33 -13.21 7.25
N ALA A 108 1.53 -13.97 8.33
CA ALA A 108 2.70 -13.82 9.20
C ALA A 108 4.04 -14.05 8.47
N ALA A 109 4.02 -14.74 7.32
CA ALA A 109 5.17 -14.92 6.43
C ALA A 109 5.38 -13.74 5.46
N GLY A 110 4.50 -12.73 5.47
CA GLY A 110 4.57 -11.60 4.55
C GLY A 110 3.93 -11.86 3.18
N ASP A 111 3.10 -12.90 3.04
CA ASP A 111 2.33 -13.11 1.81
C ASP A 111 1.26 -12.03 1.69
N LEU A 112 1.00 -11.60 0.46
CA LEU A 112 0.00 -10.61 0.13
C LEU A 112 -1.14 -11.22 -0.68
N ALA A 113 -2.39 -10.97 -0.27
CA ALA A 113 -3.59 -11.24 -1.04
C ALA A 113 -4.42 -9.95 -1.14
N ASN A 114 -4.65 -9.44 -2.37
CA ASN A 114 -5.34 -8.16 -2.54
C ASN A 114 -6.23 -8.06 -3.79
N TRP A 115 -6.47 -9.14 -4.53
CA TRP A 115 -7.19 -9.04 -5.81
C TRP A 115 -8.51 -9.82 -5.89
N ALA A 116 -8.70 -10.85 -5.07
CA ALA A 116 -9.92 -11.65 -5.08
C ALA A 116 -10.32 -12.14 -3.68
N VAL A 117 -11.63 -12.18 -3.44
CA VAL A 117 -12.24 -12.81 -2.25
C VAL A 117 -12.89 -14.12 -2.71
N PRO A 118 -12.58 -15.28 -2.10
CA PRO A 118 -13.20 -16.55 -2.47
C PRO A 118 -14.74 -16.48 -2.40
N GLY A 119 -15.40 -16.90 -3.49
CA GLY A 119 -16.86 -16.82 -3.60
C GLY A 119 -17.45 -15.39 -3.61
N GLY A 120 -16.62 -14.36 -3.72
CA GLY A 120 -17.01 -12.96 -3.65
C GLY A 120 -16.48 -12.13 -4.81
N LYS A 121 -16.13 -10.88 -4.49
CA LYS A 121 -15.68 -9.90 -5.49
C LYS A 121 -14.28 -10.23 -6.00
N ILE A 122 -14.09 -10.19 -7.32
CA ILE A 122 -12.79 -10.17 -8.00
C ILE A 122 -12.54 -8.74 -8.44
N LEU A 123 -11.47 -8.13 -7.92
CA LEU A 123 -11.07 -6.76 -8.29
C LEU A 123 -10.18 -6.73 -9.54
N GLY A 124 -9.60 -7.89 -9.90
CA GLY A 124 -8.54 -7.98 -10.90
C GLY A 124 -7.16 -7.73 -10.31
N ILE A 125 -6.15 -8.31 -10.92
CA ILE A 125 -4.77 -8.27 -10.45
C ILE A 125 -4.16 -6.88 -10.70
N GLY A 126 -4.48 -6.25 -11.84
CA GLY A 126 -3.84 -5.02 -12.27
C GLY A 126 -2.31 -5.15 -12.28
N GLY A 127 -1.61 -4.11 -11.83
CA GLY A 127 -0.16 -4.11 -11.67
C GLY A 127 0.34 -4.66 -10.33
N ALA A 128 -0.57 -5.15 -9.45
CA ALA A 128 -0.20 -5.47 -8.07
C ALA A 128 0.84 -6.60 -7.94
N MET A 129 0.80 -7.60 -8.81
CA MET A 129 1.80 -8.69 -8.79
C MET A 129 3.19 -8.20 -9.19
N ASP A 130 3.28 -7.34 -10.21
CA ASP A 130 4.54 -6.76 -10.64
C ASP A 130 5.11 -5.81 -9.57
N LEU A 131 4.27 -4.94 -9.00
CA LEU A 131 4.67 -4.06 -7.90
C LEU A 131 5.15 -4.84 -6.69
N ALA A 132 4.37 -5.85 -6.26
CA ALA A 132 4.70 -6.65 -5.09
C ALA A 132 6.00 -7.46 -5.27
N SER A 133 6.32 -7.88 -6.50
CA SER A 133 7.51 -8.69 -6.79
C SER A 133 8.71 -7.85 -7.23
N GLY A 134 8.50 -6.65 -7.76
CA GLY A 134 9.54 -5.83 -8.36
C GLY A 134 10.02 -4.65 -7.51
N CYS A 135 9.15 -4.08 -6.64
CA CYS A 135 9.57 -3.00 -5.75
C CYS A 135 10.49 -3.52 -4.64
N ARG A 136 11.43 -2.68 -4.22
CA ARG A 136 12.41 -3.06 -3.18
C ARG A 136 11.77 -3.25 -1.81
N ARG A 137 10.67 -2.56 -1.52
CA ARG A 137 9.93 -2.65 -0.26
C ARG A 137 8.45 -2.56 -0.49
N ILE A 138 7.68 -3.39 0.23
CA ILE A 138 6.22 -3.38 0.20
C ILE A 138 5.68 -3.09 1.59
N VAL A 139 4.83 -2.05 1.68
CA VAL A 139 4.03 -1.73 2.85
C VAL A 139 2.56 -2.01 2.53
N ALA A 140 1.90 -2.80 3.34
CA ALA A 140 0.46 -3.02 3.22
C ALA A 140 -0.29 -2.00 4.10
N MET A 141 -1.35 -1.37 3.56
CA MET A 141 -2.20 -0.44 4.29
C MET A 141 -3.66 -0.87 4.16
N MET A 142 -4.30 -1.24 5.27
CA MET A 142 -5.62 -1.85 5.26
C MET A 142 -6.32 -1.75 6.62
N GLN A 143 -7.63 -2.01 6.68
CA GLN A 143 -8.32 -2.26 7.94
C GLN A 143 -7.85 -3.58 8.56
N HIS A 144 -7.77 -3.68 9.87
CA HIS A 144 -7.25 -4.85 10.58
C HIS A 144 -8.17 -6.07 10.48
N VAL A 145 -9.48 -5.82 10.47
CA VAL A 145 -10.51 -6.84 10.30
C VAL A 145 -11.47 -6.49 9.16
N THR A 146 -12.22 -7.46 8.69
CA THR A 146 -13.33 -7.22 7.75
C THR A 146 -14.51 -6.57 8.48
N LYS A 147 -15.49 -6.06 7.71
CA LYS A 147 -16.76 -5.53 8.27
C LYS A 147 -17.54 -6.59 9.12
N LYS A 148 -17.23 -7.87 8.92
CA LYS A 148 -17.82 -8.99 9.69
C LYS A 148 -16.97 -9.40 10.89
N GLY A 149 -15.84 -8.72 11.15
CA GLY A 149 -14.91 -9.06 12.23
C GLY A 149 -13.91 -10.17 11.90
N GLU A 150 -13.82 -10.61 10.65
CA GLU A 150 -12.85 -11.64 10.23
C GLU A 150 -11.43 -11.05 10.18
N HIS A 151 -10.45 -11.81 10.61
CA HIS A 151 -9.05 -11.40 10.65
C HIS A 151 -8.47 -11.21 9.24
N LYS A 152 -7.70 -10.14 9.05
CA LYS A 152 -6.97 -9.86 7.82
C LYS A 152 -5.45 -9.98 7.98
N LEU A 153 -4.94 -9.82 9.22
CA LEU A 153 -3.62 -10.29 9.60
C LEU A 153 -3.78 -11.73 10.06
N VAL A 154 -3.22 -12.68 9.32
CA VAL A 154 -3.48 -14.13 9.50
C VAL A 154 -2.18 -14.93 9.55
N ALA A 155 -2.22 -16.13 10.14
CA ALA A 155 -1.06 -17.01 10.12
C ALA A 155 -0.71 -17.43 8.67
N ARG A 156 -1.74 -17.68 7.84
CA ARG A 156 -1.63 -18.03 6.43
C ARG A 156 -2.83 -17.45 5.69
N CYS A 157 -2.61 -16.89 4.50
CA CYS A 157 -3.71 -16.36 3.68
C CYS A 157 -4.60 -17.50 3.16
N ASP A 158 -5.92 -17.28 3.24
CA ASP A 158 -6.94 -18.12 2.63
C ASP A 158 -7.33 -17.64 1.24
N TYR A 159 -7.05 -16.37 0.96
CA TYR A 159 -7.37 -15.72 -0.31
C TYR A 159 -6.28 -15.96 -1.35
N PRO A 160 -6.61 -15.94 -2.64
CA PRO A 160 -5.64 -16.07 -3.72
C PRO A 160 -4.50 -15.05 -3.57
N LEU A 161 -3.27 -15.56 -3.56
CA LEU A 161 -2.09 -14.74 -3.33
C LEU A 161 -1.80 -13.82 -4.54
N THR A 162 -1.34 -12.63 -4.23
CA THR A 162 -0.72 -11.68 -5.16
C THR A 162 0.77 -11.96 -5.27
N ALA A 163 1.43 -12.14 -4.13
CA ALA A 163 2.85 -12.49 -4.03
C ALA A 163 3.14 -13.13 -2.65
N THR A 164 4.26 -13.84 -2.55
CA THR A 164 4.69 -14.54 -1.33
C THR A 164 5.88 -13.84 -0.69
N SER A 165 5.84 -13.70 0.64
CA SER A 165 6.96 -13.19 1.46
C SER A 165 7.51 -11.82 1.02
N VAL A 166 6.62 -10.90 0.59
CA VAL A 166 6.99 -9.58 0.07
C VAL A 166 6.66 -8.42 1.01
N VAL A 167 5.64 -8.58 1.86
CA VAL A 167 5.22 -7.51 2.77
C VAL A 167 6.21 -7.37 3.92
N SER A 168 6.80 -6.19 4.04
CA SER A 168 7.73 -5.87 5.13
C SER A 168 7.06 -5.17 6.31
N LEU A 169 5.93 -4.51 6.09
CA LEU A 169 5.21 -3.76 7.12
C LEU A 169 3.73 -3.71 6.80
N VAL A 170 2.90 -3.76 7.83
CA VAL A 170 1.44 -3.61 7.73
C VAL A 170 0.98 -2.47 8.62
N ILE A 171 0.25 -1.51 8.05
CA ILE A 171 -0.34 -0.39 8.77
C ILE A 171 -1.85 -0.57 8.77
N THR A 172 -2.44 -0.59 9.97
CA THR A 172 -3.88 -0.72 10.17
C THR A 172 -4.37 0.33 11.16
N GLU A 173 -5.68 0.43 11.34
CA GLU A 173 -6.26 1.32 12.36
C GLU A 173 -5.87 0.94 13.80
N LEU A 174 -5.41 -0.31 14.03
CA LEU A 174 -4.98 -0.74 15.37
C LEU A 174 -3.50 -0.51 15.65
N GLY A 175 -2.69 -0.30 14.60
CA GLY A 175 -1.25 -0.10 14.76
C GLY A 175 -0.44 -0.49 13.53
N VAL A 176 0.86 -0.67 13.76
CA VAL A 176 1.87 -1.03 12.76
C VAL A 176 2.49 -2.37 13.16
N PHE A 177 2.54 -3.28 12.21
CA PHE A 177 2.93 -4.68 12.43
C PHE A 177 3.93 -5.12 11.37
N GLU A 178 4.89 -5.95 11.77
CA GLU A 178 5.90 -6.51 10.88
C GLU A 178 5.76 -8.03 10.83
N PRO A 179 5.56 -8.64 9.64
CA PRO A 179 5.63 -10.10 9.49
C PRO A 179 7.01 -10.64 9.83
N THR A 180 7.08 -11.72 10.65
CA THR A 180 8.36 -12.30 11.10
C THR A 180 8.56 -13.76 10.66
N GLY A 181 7.69 -14.27 9.79
CA GLY A 181 7.66 -15.65 9.32
C GLY A 181 6.57 -16.49 9.98
N ALA A 182 6.42 -16.41 11.30
CA ALA A 182 5.43 -17.18 12.07
C ALA A 182 4.48 -16.33 12.93
N ALA A 183 4.78 -15.05 13.08
CA ALA A 183 4.07 -14.10 13.94
C ALA A 183 4.08 -12.71 13.31
N PHE A 184 3.39 -11.76 13.95
CA PHE A 184 3.56 -10.35 13.66
C PHE A 184 4.25 -9.67 14.86
N ARG A 185 5.33 -8.96 14.60
CA ARG A 185 5.95 -8.07 15.59
C ARG A 185 5.12 -6.78 15.67
N VAL A 186 4.81 -6.36 16.89
CA VAL A 186 4.17 -5.08 17.13
C VAL A 186 5.23 -3.98 17.07
N VAL A 187 5.19 -3.15 16.03
CA VAL A 187 6.09 -2.00 15.89
C VAL A 187 5.54 -0.80 16.64
N GLU A 188 4.22 -0.58 16.52
CA GLU A 188 3.54 0.55 17.13
C GLU A 188 2.06 0.19 17.34
N LEU A 189 1.48 0.53 18.47
CA LEU A 189 0.02 0.48 18.67
C LEU A 189 -0.59 1.87 18.50
N ALA A 190 -1.77 1.93 17.93
CA ALA A 190 -2.52 3.18 17.83
C ALA A 190 -2.88 3.69 19.24
N PRO A 191 -3.01 5.01 19.45
CA PRO A 191 -3.35 5.57 20.75
C PRO A 191 -4.61 4.94 21.37
N GLY A 192 -4.47 4.43 22.60
CA GLY A 192 -5.56 3.80 23.33
C GLY A 192 -5.95 2.39 22.88
N VAL A 193 -5.22 1.79 21.93
CA VAL A 193 -5.33 0.37 21.58
C VAL A 193 -4.40 -0.42 22.51
N THR A 194 -4.94 -1.44 23.18
CA THR A 194 -4.13 -2.35 23.99
C THR A 194 -3.59 -3.51 23.14
N ARG A 195 -2.52 -4.15 23.65
CA ARG A 195 -1.97 -5.34 23.00
C ARG A 195 -2.97 -6.49 22.93
N GLU A 196 -3.79 -6.65 23.96
CA GLU A 196 -4.85 -7.66 24.03
C GLU A 196 -5.91 -7.43 22.96
N GLN A 197 -6.30 -6.17 22.73
CA GLN A 197 -7.24 -5.80 21.67
C GLN A 197 -6.66 -6.10 20.28
N ALA A 198 -5.41 -5.73 20.05
CA ALA A 198 -4.74 -6.05 18.78
C ALA A 198 -4.60 -7.57 18.59
N ALA A 199 -4.21 -8.31 19.63
CA ALA A 199 -4.09 -9.76 19.57
C ALA A 199 -5.43 -10.46 19.30
N ALA A 200 -6.52 -10.00 19.92
CA ALA A 200 -7.86 -10.55 19.68
C ALA A 200 -8.36 -10.32 18.25
N ALA A 201 -7.86 -9.26 17.58
CA ALA A 201 -8.20 -8.92 16.19
C ALA A 201 -7.26 -9.56 15.16
N THR A 202 -6.18 -10.23 15.60
CA THR A 202 -5.14 -10.81 14.73
C THR A 202 -5.26 -12.34 14.70
N GLY A 203 -5.28 -12.93 13.52
CA GLY A 203 -5.35 -14.37 13.30
C GLY A 203 -4.00 -15.09 13.33
N ALA A 204 -2.99 -14.50 13.98
CA ALA A 204 -1.65 -15.05 14.18
C ALA A 204 -1.06 -14.55 15.49
N PRO A 205 -0.01 -15.17 16.05
CA PRO A 205 0.64 -14.66 17.26
C PRO A 205 1.19 -13.23 17.06
N LEU A 206 1.11 -12.41 18.13
CA LEU A 206 1.82 -11.14 18.22
C LEU A 206 3.05 -11.31 19.12
N VAL A 207 4.21 -10.81 18.64
CA VAL A 207 5.48 -10.76 19.38
C VAL A 207 5.96 -9.31 19.55
N ASP A 208 6.96 -9.10 20.41
CA ASP A 208 7.59 -7.79 20.65
C ASP A 208 8.68 -7.54 19.62
#